data_898730d786389db2ef17156436b19933
#
_entry.id   898730d786389db2ef17156436b19933
#
_cell.length_a   1.000
_cell.length_b   1.000
_cell.length_c   1.000
_cell.angle_alpha   90.00
_cell.angle_beta   90.00
_cell.angle_gamma   90.00
#
_symmetry.space_group_name_H-M   'P 1'
#
loop_
_entity.id
_entity.type
_entity.pdbx_description
1 polymer ?
#
loop_
_entity_poly.entity_id
_entity_poly.type
_entity_poly.pdbx_seq_one_letter_code
_entity_poly.pdbx_strand_id
1 'polypeptide(L)'
;MLSISIIIPVHNRKSLTQNILAQLHQQTLGIDLAKITIIVVDDGSTDGTSEMIRQEFPQVHLLISDGSLWWGGGIKLGMEYSINQLNTDYIVWLNDDLLLTDNFIKNLIVSCDIYSNQETIIGGLVRNKNYPNWLVYSGYLNNFPIRDINVFNQQEDILVDFIFGNIAIIPKKVANAIGFPDAAWLPQNGCDHEYMLLASKAGFKIVVTSKLQAFNDFNLSDLIRYMPYWMQWYLQKDWLKRWQIFQGLTQIKTGYNIWVVLRMHSKFRHKKNIKIWHYVLAYMNRIIRLLIIDFLPKDYIYHRIFNYLKQEQLPQDIIHQVLELRFSGIQFDITE
;
A
#
# COMPACT_ATOMS: atom_id res chain seq x y z
N MET A 1 -20.07 16.33 17.00
CA MET A 1 -20.24 15.13 16.14
C MET A 1 -18.91 14.90 15.44
N LEU A 2 -18.39 13.71 15.51
CA LEU A 2 -17.12 13.33 14.88
C LEU A 2 -17.20 13.52 13.36
N SER A 3 -16.17 14.12 12.76
CA SER A 3 -16.11 14.37 11.29
C SER A 3 -14.99 13.54 10.66
N ILE A 4 -15.35 12.70 9.68
CA ILE A 4 -14.45 11.75 9.03
C ILE A 4 -14.51 11.95 7.52
N SER A 5 -13.36 12.15 6.87
CA SER A 5 -13.23 12.16 5.41
C SER A 5 -12.56 10.88 4.91
N ILE A 6 -13.19 10.16 3.99
CA ILE A 6 -12.63 8.98 3.33
C ILE A 6 -12.13 9.39 1.95
N ILE A 7 -10.82 9.30 1.71
CA ILE A 7 -10.16 9.68 0.47
C ILE A 7 -9.86 8.44 -0.35
N ILE A 8 -10.29 8.44 -1.60
CA ILE A 8 -10.11 7.34 -2.56
C ILE A 8 -9.49 7.91 -3.84
N PRO A 9 -8.16 7.74 -4.04
CA PRO A 9 -7.52 8.13 -5.30
C PRO A 9 -7.80 7.08 -6.37
N VAL A 10 -8.19 7.51 -7.56
CA VAL A 10 -8.57 6.64 -8.68
C VAL A 10 -7.98 7.13 -10.01
N HIS A 11 -7.72 6.20 -10.94
CA HIS A 11 -7.34 6.51 -12.31
C HIS A 11 -7.68 5.33 -13.22
N ASN A 12 -8.64 5.50 -14.15
CA ASN A 12 -9.10 4.47 -15.10
C ASN A 12 -9.50 3.15 -14.40
N ARG A 13 -10.34 3.24 -13.37
CA ARG A 13 -10.78 2.10 -12.54
C ARG A 13 -12.28 2.12 -12.26
N LYS A 14 -13.10 2.49 -13.27
CA LYS A 14 -14.55 2.72 -13.15
C LYS A 14 -15.28 1.64 -12.34
N SER A 15 -15.11 0.37 -12.70
CA SER A 15 -15.82 -0.74 -12.04
C SER A 15 -15.43 -0.93 -10.57
N LEU A 16 -14.14 -0.77 -10.24
CA LEU A 16 -13.67 -0.88 -8.86
C LEU A 16 -14.15 0.30 -8.02
N THR A 17 -14.05 1.51 -8.58
CA THR A 17 -14.57 2.74 -7.95
C THR A 17 -16.06 2.65 -7.69
N GLN A 18 -16.87 2.19 -8.67
CA GLN A 18 -18.30 2.00 -8.51
C GLN A 18 -18.61 1.02 -7.37
N ASN A 19 -17.88 -0.11 -7.32
CA ASN A 19 -18.06 -1.14 -6.30
C ASN A 19 -17.76 -0.62 -4.88
N ILE A 20 -16.62 0.04 -4.68
CA ILE A 20 -16.27 0.57 -3.34
C ILE A 20 -17.23 1.68 -2.90
N LEU A 21 -17.68 2.55 -3.82
CA LEU A 21 -18.65 3.60 -3.52
C LEU A 21 -20.03 3.02 -3.14
N ALA A 22 -20.48 1.96 -3.81
CA ALA A 22 -21.71 1.27 -3.47
C ALA A 22 -21.66 0.68 -2.06
N GLN A 23 -20.54 0.01 -1.69
CA GLN A 23 -20.33 -0.54 -0.35
C GLN A 23 -20.34 0.57 0.71
N LEU A 24 -19.62 1.66 0.49
CA LEU A 24 -19.58 2.79 1.41
C LEU A 24 -20.94 3.47 1.55
N HIS A 25 -21.66 3.67 0.44
CA HIS A 25 -23.00 4.23 0.46
C HIS A 25 -23.96 3.37 1.29
N GLN A 26 -23.97 2.07 1.07
CA GLN A 26 -24.79 1.13 1.84
C GLN A 26 -24.48 1.18 3.33
N GLN A 27 -23.21 1.23 3.71
CA GLN A 27 -22.78 1.21 5.11
C GLN A 27 -22.91 2.56 5.84
N THR A 28 -23.02 3.66 5.11
CA THR A 28 -23.22 5.01 5.70
C THR A 28 -24.69 5.37 5.89
N LEU A 29 -25.61 4.63 5.29
CA LEU A 29 -27.05 4.85 5.45
C LEU A 29 -27.47 4.69 6.91
N GLY A 30 -28.13 5.73 7.46
CA GLY A 30 -28.65 5.70 8.85
C GLY A 30 -27.59 5.84 9.94
N ILE A 31 -26.38 6.24 9.60
CA ILE A 31 -25.36 6.53 10.62
C ILE A 31 -25.48 7.98 11.10
N ASP A 32 -25.85 8.14 12.36
CA ASP A 32 -25.96 9.44 13.02
C ASP A 32 -24.81 9.75 13.99
N LEU A 33 -23.88 8.78 14.18
CA LEU A 33 -22.78 8.88 15.16
C LEU A 33 -21.63 9.78 14.70
N ALA A 34 -21.44 9.89 13.38
CA ALA A 34 -20.39 10.67 12.77
C ALA A 34 -20.83 11.27 11.42
N LYS A 35 -20.27 12.43 11.08
CA LYS A 35 -20.38 13.00 9.72
C LYS A 35 -19.31 12.36 8.85
N ILE A 36 -19.71 11.49 7.93
CA ILE A 36 -18.80 10.84 6.98
C ILE A 36 -18.90 11.54 5.63
N THR A 37 -17.77 11.97 5.10
CA THR A 37 -17.66 12.57 3.77
C THR A 37 -16.76 11.72 2.90
N ILE A 38 -17.26 11.25 1.77
CA ILE A 38 -16.48 10.48 0.79
C ILE A 38 -15.91 11.46 -0.24
N ILE A 39 -14.61 11.38 -0.47
CA ILE A 39 -13.85 12.20 -1.42
C ILE A 39 -13.18 11.26 -2.40
N VAL A 40 -13.55 11.33 -3.67
CA VAL A 40 -12.83 10.65 -4.74
C VAL A 40 -11.94 11.67 -5.43
N VAL A 41 -10.65 11.32 -5.55
CA VAL A 41 -9.69 12.10 -6.33
C VAL A 41 -9.44 11.35 -7.63
N ASP A 42 -10.09 11.78 -8.69
CA ASP A 42 -9.95 11.23 -10.04
C ASP A 42 -8.77 11.87 -10.75
N ASP A 43 -7.70 11.12 -10.89
CA ASP A 43 -6.47 11.58 -11.53
C ASP A 43 -6.54 11.44 -13.05
N GLY A 44 -7.49 12.15 -13.67
CA GLY A 44 -7.61 12.26 -15.13
C GLY A 44 -8.08 10.96 -15.80
N SER A 45 -9.07 10.28 -15.25
CA SER A 45 -9.63 9.08 -15.88
C SER A 45 -10.32 9.39 -17.21
N THR A 46 -10.19 8.47 -18.16
CA THR A 46 -10.80 8.54 -19.51
C THR A 46 -11.78 7.40 -19.78
N ASP A 47 -12.02 6.53 -18.81
CA ASP A 47 -12.89 5.34 -18.90
C ASP A 47 -14.34 5.59 -18.48
N GLY A 48 -14.72 6.86 -18.21
CA GLY A 48 -16.04 7.25 -17.73
C GLY A 48 -16.21 7.14 -16.20
N THR A 49 -15.11 7.05 -15.44
CA THR A 49 -15.15 7.02 -13.96
C THR A 49 -15.81 8.28 -13.39
N SER A 50 -15.39 9.48 -13.80
CA SER A 50 -15.95 10.75 -13.32
C SER A 50 -17.43 10.90 -13.64
N GLU A 51 -17.87 10.52 -14.82
CA GLU A 51 -19.28 10.55 -15.26
C GLU A 51 -20.14 9.62 -14.40
N MET A 52 -19.68 8.41 -14.18
CA MET A 52 -20.36 7.43 -13.32
C MET A 52 -20.53 7.97 -11.90
N ILE A 53 -19.48 8.57 -11.31
CA ILE A 53 -19.56 9.14 -9.96
C ILE A 53 -20.61 10.25 -9.89
N ARG A 54 -20.63 11.19 -10.85
CA ARG A 54 -21.61 12.28 -10.86
C ARG A 54 -23.06 11.79 -11.00
N GLN A 55 -23.26 10.71 -11.76
CA GLN A 55 -24.59 10.16 -12.04
C GLN A 55 -25.12 9.28 -10.90
N GLU A 56 -24.28 8.39 -10.37
CA GLU A 56 -24.71 7.37 -9.43
C GLU A 56 -24.44 7.74 -7.96
N PHE A 57 -23.45 8.61 -7.70
CA PHE A 57 -23.03 8.99 -6.35
C PHE A 57 -22.91 10.51 -6.20
N PRO A 58 -23.96 11.30 -6.44
CA PRO A 58 -23.91 12.76 -6.42
C PRO A 58 -23.51 13.37 -5.07
N GLN A 59 -23.59 12.59 -3.98
CA GLN A 59 -23.18 13.00 -2.63
C GLN A 59 -21.65 12.91 -2.41
N VAL A 60 -20.90 12.29 -3.34
CA VAL A 60 -19.44 12.15 -3.26
C VAL A 60 -18.77 13.47 -3.69
N HIS A 61 -17.79 13.91 -2.94
CA HIS A 61 -16.94 15.03 -3.34
C HIS A 61 -15.93 14.54 -4.39
N LEU A 62 -16.15 14.90 -5.64
CA LEU A 62 -15.28 14.53 -6.75
C LEU A 62 -14.27 15.63 -7.04
N LEU A 63 -13.00 15.36 -6.81
CA LEU A 63 -11.87 16.20 -7.18
C LEU A 63 -11.23 15.62 -8.45
N ILE A 64 -11.01 16.44 -9.47
CA ILE A 64 -10.47 16.01 -10.76
C ILE A 64 -9.12 16.67 -11.00
N SER A 65 -8.16 15.92 -11.50
CA SER A 65 -6.85 16.39 -11.93
C SER A 65 -6.54 15.98 -13.38
N ASP A 66 -5.33 16.26 -13.82
CA ASP A 66 -4.87 16.09 -15.21
C ASP A 66 -4.17 14.75 -15.48
N GLY A 67 -4.13 13.82 -14.52
CA GLY A 67 -3.44 12.53 -14.66
C GLY A 67 -1.99 12.53 -14.18
N SER A 68 -1.55 13.59 -13.52
CA SER A 68 -0.16 13.75 -13.05
C SER A 68 0.04 13.50 -11.56
N LEU A 69 -1.04 13.30 -10.79
CA LEU A 69 -0.99 13.21 -9.33
C LEU A 69 -0.54 11.83 -8.82
N TRP A 70 -0.96 10.77 -9.50
CA TRP A 70 -0.76 9.40 -9.01
C TRP A 70 -1.40 9.17 -7.63
N TRP A 71 -1.12 8.04 -7.00
CA TRP A 71 -1.70 7.72 -5.70
C TRP A 71 -1.33 8.75 -4.62
N GLY A 72 -0.04 9.07 -4.49
CA GLY A 72 0.45 9.99 -3.47
C GLY A 72 -0.06 11.42 -3.62
N GLY A 73 -0.11 11.93 -4.85
CA GLY A 73 -0.68 13.24 -5.15
C GLY A 73 -2.19 13.29 -4.95
N GLY A 74 -2.89 12.22 -5.31
CA GLY A 74 -4.32 12.07 -5.05
C GLY A 74 -4.65 12.08 -3.56
N ILE A 75 -3.90 11.32 -2.76
CA ILE A 75 -4.02 11.36 -1.30
C ILE A 75 -3.72 12.75 -0.74
N LYS A 76 -2.64 13.40 -1.19
CA LYS A 76 -2.29 14.75 -0.76
C LYS A 76 -3.42 15.76 -1.05
N LEU A 77 -3.93 15.78 -2.26
CA LEU A 77 -5.01 16.66 -2.66
C LEU A 77 -6.29 16.44 -1.83
N GLY A 78 -6.66 15.17 -1.61
CA GLY A 78 -7.78 14.79 -0.75
C GLY A 78 -7.59 15.23 0.71
N MET A 79 -6.37 15.10 1.26
CA MET A 79 -6.03 15.55 2.62
C MET A 79 -6.11 17.08 2.74
N GLU A 80 -5.57 17.83 1.78
CA GLU A 80 -5.64 19.28 1.73
C GLU A 80 -7.10 19.75 1.69
N TYR A 81 -7.93 19.10 0.87
CA TYR A 81 -9.37 19.39 0.81
C TYR A 81 -10.08 19.07 2.13
N SER A 82 -9.79 17.91 2.72
CA SER A 82 -10.38 17.47 4.00
C SER A 82 -10.09 18.44 5.14
N ILE A 83 -8.87 18.95 5.24
CA ILE A 83 -8.46 19.85 6.31
C ILE A 83 -8.93 21.28 6.05
N ASN A 84 -8.66 21.80 4.86
CA ASN A 84 -8.84 23.22 4.55
C ASN A 84 -10.29 23.60 4.23
N GLN A 85 -11.07 22.68 3.64
CA GLN A 85 -12.45 22.94 3.22
C GLN A 85 -13.47 22.30 4.17
N LEU A 86 -13.22 21.09 4.67
CA LEU A 86 -14.19 20.35 5.47
C LEU A 86 -13.91 20.42 6.97
N ASN A 87 -12.70 20.83 7.37
CA ASN A 87 -12.26 20.88 8.76
C ASN A 87 -12.42 19.54 9.50
N THR A 88 -12.12 18.45 8.83
CA THR A 88 -12.32 17.05 9.28
C THR A 88 -11.46 16.70 10.47
N ASP A 89 -11.97 15.89 11.41
CA ASP A 89 -11.22 15.41 12.58
C ASP A 89 -10.30 14.22 12.24
N TYR A 90 -10.78 13.31 11.37
CA TYR A 90 -10.05 12.13 10.90
C TYR A 90 -10.08 12.02 9.39
N ILE A 91 -8.95 11.67 8.83
CA ILE A 91 -8.75 11.41 7.42
C ILE A 91 -8.51 9.93 7.23
N VAL A 92 -9.23 9.29 6.34
CA VAL A 92 -9.06 7.87 6.01
C VAL A 92 -8.53 7.75 4.60
N TRP A 93 -7.39 7.11 4.43
CA TRP A 93 -6.94 6.64 3.12
C TRP A 93 -7.57 5.29 2.86
N LEU A 94 -8.18 5.14 1.70
CA LEU A 94 -8.85 3.90 1.32
C LEU A 94 -8.61 3.62 -0.17
N ASN A 95 -8.16 2.42 -0.50
CA ASN A 95 -8.03 2.01 -1.89
C ASN A 95 -9.39 1.56 -2.45
N ASP A 96 -9.57 1.69 -3.77
CA ASP A 96 -10.81 1.34 -4.48
C ASP A 96 -10.96 -0.16 -4.80
N ASP A 97 -9.90 -0.97 -4.62
CA ASP A 97 -9.87 -2.41 -4.91
C ASP A 97 -10.15 -3.31 -3.69
N LEU A 98 -10.86 -2.75 -2.72
CA LEU A 98 -11.19 -3.45 -1.48
C LEU A 98 -12.66 -3.91 -1.46
N LEU A 99 -12.86 -5.07 -0.85
CA LEU A 99 -14.17 -5.56 -0.43
C LEU A 99 -14.27 -5.40 1.09
N LEU A 100 -15.06 -4.42 1.52
CA LEU A 100 -15.21 -4.08 2.94
C LEU A 100 -16.04 -5.13 3.68
N THR A 101 -15.72 -5.41 4.93
CA THR A 101 -16.61 -6.21 5.79
C THR A 101 -17.87 -5.40 6.15
N ASP A 102 -18.98 -6.10 6.47
CA ASP A 102 -20.30 -5.48 6.68
C ASP A 102 -20.36 -4.37 7.74
N ASN A 103 -19.48 -4.43 8.75
CA ASN A 103 -19.42 -3.45 9.82
C ASN A 103 -18.21 -2.48 9.69
N PHE A 104 -17.63 -2.35 8.50
CA PHE A 104 -16.40 -1.57 8.34
C PHE A 104 -16.55 -0.12 8.81
N ILE A 105 -17.59 0.59 8.38
CA ILE A 105 -17.83 1.99 8.76
C ILE A 105 -18.14 2.12 10.26
N LYS A 106 -18.93 1.22 10.83
CA LYS A 106 -19.19 1.20 12.27
C LYS A 106 -17.88 1.02 13.07
N ASN A 107 -17.07 0.06 12.67
CA ASN A 107 -15.78 -0.22 13.30
C ASN A 107 -14.77 0.92 13.12
N LEU A 108 -14.82 1.62 11.98
CA LEU A 108 -14.03 2.82 11.73
C LEU A 108 -14.36 3.93 12.75
N ILE A 109 -15.65 4.20 12.97
CA ILE A 109 -16.10 5.20 13.96
C ILE A 109 -15.66 4.80 15.36
N VAL A 110 -15.87 3.54 15.73
CA VAL A 110 -15.44 3.01 17.05
C VAL A 110 -13.92 3.13 17.24
N SER A 111 -13.14 2.84 16.19
CA SER A 111 -11.68 2.98 16.25
C SER A 111 -11.25 4.44 16.42
N CYS A 112 -11.90 5.38 15.74
CA CYS A 112 -11.65 6.81 15.94
C CYS A 112 -11.97 7.25 17.36
N ASP A 113 -13.04 6.75 17.96
CA ASP A 113 -13.45 7.09 19.33
C ASP A 113 -12.48 6.53 20.37
N ILE A 114 -12.07 5.27 20.26
CA ILE A 114 -11.09 4.60 21.14
C ILE A 114 -9.77 5.39 21.18
N TYR A 115 -9.30 5.86 20.01
CA TYR A 115 -8.00 6.55 19.88
C TYR A 115 -8.11 8.08 19.85
N SER A 116 -9.28 8.66 20.18
CA SER A 116 -9.53 10.10 20.05
C SER A 116 -8.56 10.99 20.82
N ASN A 117 -8.07 10.54 21.97
CA ASN A 117 -7.15 11.30 22.83
C ASN A 117 -5.67 10.94 22.64
N GLN A 118 -5.35 9.95 21.79
CA GLN A 118 -4.01 9.34 21.75
C GLN A 118 -3.15 9.77 20.55
N GLU A 119 -3.67 10.56 19.63
CA GLU A 119 -2.92 11.01 18.45
C GLU A 119 -2.27 9.83 17.71
N THR A 120 -3.03 8.75 17.54
CA THR A 120 -2.56 7.48 17.02
C THR A 120 -3.07 7.29 15.59
N ILE A 121 -2.19 6.97 14.66
CA ILE A 121 -2.55 6.50 13.32
C ILE A 121 -3.03 5.05 13.45
N ILE A 122 -4.15 4.72 12.79
CA ILE A 122 -4.77 3.41 12.90
C ILE A 122 -4.79 2.76 11.52
N GLY A 123 -4.24 1.56 11.40
CA GLY A 123 -4.29 0.73 10.19
C GLY A 123 -5.35 -0.34 10.29
N GLY A 124 -5.92 -0.70 9.15
CA GLY A 124 -6.77 -1.88 9.01
C GLY A 124 -6.02 -3.07 8.42
N LEU A 125 -6.71 -4.21 8.37
CA LEU A 125 -6.23 -5.46 7.79
C LEU A 125 -6.85 -5.68 6.42
N VAL A 126 -6.03 -6.00 5.43
CA VAL A 126 -6.49 -6.46 4.12
C VAL A 126 -6.13 -7.93 3.96
N ARG A 127 -7.14 -8.76 3.88
CA ARG A 127 -7.04 -10.22 3.75
C ARG A 127 -7.11 -10.62 2.27
N ASN A 128 -6.44 -11.69 1.92
CA ASN A 128 -6.64 -12.27 0.59
C ASN A 128 -8.02 -12.94 0.50
N LYS A 129 -8.75 -12.71 -0.59
CA LYS A 129 -10.09 -13.27 -0.80
C LYS A 129 -10.08 -14.81 -0.86
N ASN A 130 -9.05 -15.40 -1.49
CA ASN A 130 -8.94 -16.84 -1.69
C ASN A 130 -8.20 -17.53 -0.51
N TYR A 131 -7.38 -16.79 0.24
CA TYR A 131 -6.62 -17.24 1.40
C TYR A 131 -6.91 -16.34 2.61
N PRO A 132 -8.09 -16.46 3.25
CA PRO A 132 -8.55 -15.49 4.25
C PRO A 132 -7.67 -15.36 5.50
N ASN A 133 -6.82 -16.31 5.78
CA ASN A 133 -5.88 -16.23 6.91
C ASN A 133 -4.60 -15.45 6.55
N TRP A 134 -4.32 -15.24 5.27
CA TRP A 134 -3.19 -14.48 4.82
C TRP A 134 -3.52 -12.98 4.73
N LEU A 135 -2.77 -12.18 5.47
CA LEU A 135 -2.86 -10.72 5.42
C LEU A 135 -1.99 -10.19 4.27
N VAL A 136 -2.64 -9.68 3.23
CA VAL A 136 -1.95 -9.02 2.10
C VAL A 136 -1.33 -7.71 2.55
N TYR A 137 -2.12 -6.91 3.29
CA TYR A 137 -1.66 -5.66 3.89
C TYR A 137 -2.09 -5.60 5.35
N SER A 138 -1.15 -5.18 6.20
CA SER A 138 -1.32 -4.95 7.62
C SER A 138 -0.25 -3.97 8.12
N GLY A 139 0.40 -4.24 9.25
CA GLY A 139 1.54 -3.49 9.75
C GLY A 139 2.86 -4.25 9.65
N TYR A 140 3.93 -3.52 9.87
CA TYR A 140 5.29 -4.04 10.03
C TYR A 140 5.74 -3.88 11.48
N LEU A 141 6.28 -4.93 12.03
CA LEU A 141 6.86 -4.95 13.38
C LEU A 141 8.29 -5.49 13.31
N ASN A 142 9.25 -4.73 13.82
CA ASN A 142 10.69 -5.07 13.78
C ASN A 142 11.20 -5.39 12.36
N ASN A 143 10.74 -4.63 11.37
CA ASN A 143 11.00 -4.81 9.93
C ASN A 143 10.39 -6.06 9.29
N PHE A 144 9.52 -6.79 9.96
CA PHE A 144 8.79 -7.94 9.41
C PHE A 144 7.31 -7.61 9.24
N PRO A 145 6.70 -8.01 8.10
CA PRO A 145 5.26 -7.83 7.92
C PRO A 145 4.49 -8.81 8.81
N ILE A 146 3.37 -8.34 9.36
CA ILE A 146 2.41 -9.22 10.01
C ILE A 146 1.54 -9.83 8.91
N ARG A 147 1.64 -11.14 8.67
CA ARG A 147 0.96 -11.84 7.57
C ARG A 147 -0.11 -12.84 8.02
N ASP A 148 -0.10 -13.24 9.28
CA ASP A 148 -1.06 -14.20 9.82
C ASP A 148 -2.11 -13.49 10.67
N ILE A 149 -3.40 -13.67 10.32
CA ILE A 149 -4.53 -13.12 11.08
C ILE A 149 -4.59 -13.67 12.51
N ASN A 150 -4.07 -14.87 12.75
CA ASN A 150 -4.12 -15.50 14.07
C ASN A 150 -3.34 -14.74 15.15
N VAL A 151 -2.41 -13.88 14.77
CA VAL A 151 -1.70 -12.97 15.69
C VAL A 151 -2.69 -12.08 16.44
N PHE A 152 -3.82 -11.74 15.83
CA PHE A 152 -4.87 -10.90 16.42
C PHE A 152 -5.87 -11.66 17.31
N ASN A 153 -5.77 -12.98 17.43
CA ASN A 153 -6.66 -13.76 18.31
C ASN A 153 -6.47 -13.45 19.80
N GLN A 154 -5.25 -13.01 20.17
CA GLN A 154 -4.92 -12.68 21.56
C GLN A 154 -5.00 -11.18 21.85
N GLN A 155 -4.93 -10.34 20.82
CA GLN A 155 -4.83 -8.89 20.93
C GLN A 155 -5.45 -8.23 19.71
N GLU A 156 -6.53 -7.47 19.92
CA GLU A 156 -7.23 -6.80 18.81
C GLU A 156 -6.38 -5.73 18.11
N ASP A 157 -5.52 -5.05 18.87
CA ASP A 157 -4.72 -3.92 18.41
C ASP A 157 -3.23 -4.20 18.63
N ILE A 158 -2.40 -4.01 17.61
CA ILE A 158 -0.95 -4.23 17.68
C ILE A 158 -0.22 -2.93 17.33
N LEU A 159 0.69 -2.50 18.22
CA LEU A 159 1.61 -1.40 17.93
C LEU A 159 2.61 -1.85 16.87
N VAL A 160 2.80 -1.03 15.82
CA VAL A 160 3.63 -1.36 14.66
C VAL A 160 4.57 -0.21 14.28
N ASP A 161 5.61 -0.51 13.50
CA ASP A 161 6.57 0.49 13.03
C ASP A 161 6.00 1.34 11.91
N PHE A 162 5.22 0.73 11.00
CA PHE A 162 4.48 1.41 9.94
C PHE A 162 3.36 0.54 9.37
N ILE A 163 2.47 1.17 8.59
CA ILE A 163 1.37 0.54 7.85
C ILE A 163 1.39 0.97 6.39
N PHE A 164 0.71 0.20 5.54
CA PHE A 164 0.43 0.60 4.15
C PHE A 164 -0.77 1.54 4.07
N GLY A 165 -0.85 2.30 2.98
CA GLY A 165 -1.92 3.27 2.74
C GLY A 165 -3.27 2.69 2.30
N ASN A 166 -3.45 1.37 2.28
CA ASN A 166 -4.69 0.72 1.81
C ASN A 166 -5.89 1.00 2.70
N ILE A 167 -5.69 0.97 4.03
CA ILE A 167 -6.64 1.39 5.07
C ILE A 167 -5.83 2.08 6.15
N ALA A 168 -5.84 3.40 6.17
CA ALA A 168 -5.12 4.19 7.18
C ALA A 168 -5.98 5.34 7.68
N ILE A 169 -6.21 5.41 8.98
CA ILE A 169 -6.93 6.49 9.64
C ILE A 169 -5.91 7.43 10.26
N ILE A 170 -5.91 8.67 9.83
CA ILE A 170 -4.95 9.69 10.22
C ILE A 170 -5.71 10.80 10.95
N PRO A 171 -5.44 11.01 12.26
CA PRO A 171 -5.99 12.16 12.98
C PRO A 171 -5.52 13.47 12.36
N LYS A 172 -6.40 14.46 12.30
CA LYS A 172 -6.07 15.82 11.84
C LYS A 172 -4.84 16.40 12.55
N LYS A 173 -4.70 16.10 13.83
CA LYS A 173 -3.57 16.56 14.64
C LYS A 173 -2.23 16.05 14.10
N VAL A 174 -2.17 14.80 13.62
CA VAL A 174 -0.99 14.24 12.97
C VAL A 174 -0.69 15.01 11.68
N ALA A 175 -1.69 15.17 10.81
CA ALA A 175 -1.52 15.90 9.55
C ALA A 175 -1.08 17.35 9.76
N ASN A 176 -1.61 18.03 10.79
CA ASN A 176 -1.19 19.39 11.14
C ASN A 176 0.26 19.46 11.65
N ALA A 177 0.74 18.40 12.33
CA ALA A 177 2.08 18.36 12.90
C ALA A 177 3.18 18.03 11.87
N ILE A 178 2.90 17.10 10.95
CA ILE A 178 3.92 16.60 9.99
C ILE A 178 3.66 17.03 8.55
N GLY A 179 2.54 17.69 8.28
CA GLY A 179 2.12 18.09 6.93
C GLY A 179 1.48 16.94 6.15
N PHE A 180 1.54 17.05 4.83
CA PHE A 180 0.98 16.11 3.88
C PHE A 180 2.06 15.23 3.25
N PRO A 181 1.70 14.10 2.60
CA PRO A 181 2.66 13.26 1.90
C PRO A 181 3.49 14.01 0.85
N ASP A 182 4.79 13.67 0.75
CA ASP A 182 5.71 14.29 -0.21
C ASP A 182 5.53 13.68 -1.62
N ALA A 183 4.37 13.94 -2.22
CA ALA A 183 3.99 13.41 -3.54
C ALA A 183 4.88 13.89 -4.69
N ALA A 184 5.59 15.01 -4.54
CA ALA A 184 6.53 15.50 -5.55
C ALA A 184 7.72 14.53 -5.75
N TRP A 185 8.10 13.81 -4.70
CA TRP A 185 9.20 12.85 -4.72
C TRP A 185 8.78 11.39 -4.74
N LEU A 186 7.61 11.09 -4.20
CA LEU A 186 7.05 9.76 -4.04
C LEU A 186 5.61 9.74 -4.57
N PRO A 187 5.39 9.97 -5.87
CA PRO A 187 4.03 10.10 -6.39
C PRO A 187 3.24 8.78 -6.32
N GLN A 188 3.90 7.61 -6.40
CA GLN A 188 3.22 6.32 -6.45
C GLN A 188 3.64 5.39 -5.31
N ASN A 189 4.91 5.02 -5.22
CA ASN A 189 5.38 4.03 -4.24
C ASN A 189 6.19 4.69 -3.13
N GLY A 190 6.00 4.24 -1.89
CA GLY A 190 6.74 4.67 -0.73
C GLY A 190 6.29 5.98 -0.10
N CYS A 191 5.25 6.62 -0.65
CA CYS A 191 4.65 7.82 -0.11
C CYS A 191 4.01 7.57 1.27
N ASP A 192 3.25 6.50 1.37
CA ASP A 192 2.67 6.00 2.61
C ASP A 192 3.76 5.63 3.63
N HIS A 193 4.76 4.87 3.21
CA HIS A 193 5.88 4.48 4.07
C HIS A 193 6.63 5.70 4.61
N GLU A 194 6.94 6.68 3.74
CA GLU A 194 7.60 7.93 4.18
C GLU A 194 6.76 8.67 5.21
N TYR A 195 5.46 8.82 4.96
CA TYR A 195 4.55 9.51 5.84
C TYR A 195 4.46 8.86 7.22
N MET A 196 4.36 7.53 7.28
CA MET A 196 4.34 6.78 8.54
C MET A 196 5.65 6.90 9.31
N LEU A 197 6.80 6.89 8.61
CA LEU A 197 8.10 7.13 9.25
C LEU A 197 8.25 8.55 9.78
N LEU A 198 7.69 9.55 9.12
CA LEU A 198 7.66 10.93 9.62
C LEU A 198 6.80 11.03 10.88
N ALA A 199 5.62 10.41 10.88
CA ALA A 199 4.74 10.38 12.04
C ALA A 199 5.42 9.70 13.25
N SER A 200 6.02 8.54 13.05
CA SER A 200 6.77 7.83 14.09
C SER A 200 7.93 8.68 14.65
N LYS A 201 8.69 9.37 13.80
CA LYS A 201 9.75 10.30 14.23
C LYS A 201 9.24 11.51 15.01
N ALA A 202 8.03 11.95 14.72
CA ALA A 202 7.36 13.03 15.46
C ALA A 202 6.75 12.55 16.79
N GLY A 203 6.87 11.26 17.12
CA GLY A 203 6.42 10.68 18.38
C GLY A 203 4.98 10.13 18.35
N PHE A 204 4.32 10.14 17.19
CA PHE A 204 2.99 9.56 17.04
C PHE A 204 3.05 8.03 17.02
N LYS A 205 2.05 7.39 17.61
CA LYS A 205 1.90 5.94 17.60
C LYS A 205 1.24 5.47 16.32
N ILE A 206 1.55 4.27 15.90
CA ILE A 206 0.89 3.60 14.78
C ILE A 206 0.41 2.25 15.29
N VAL A 207 -0.87 1.96 15.14
CA VAL A 207 -1.46 0.67 15.52
C VAL A 207 -2.16 0.05 14.33
N VAL A 208 -2.22 -1.27 14.30
CA VAL A 208 -3.09 -2.02 13.40
C VAL A 208 -4.19 -2.66 14.23
N THR A 209 -5.44 -2.52 13.81
CA THR A 209 -6.59 -3.10 14.48
C THR A 209 -7.26 -4.17 13.65
N SER A 210 -7.62 -5.28 14.30
CA SER A 210 -8.42 -6.34 13.67
C SER A 210 -9.91 -5.99 13.50
N LYS A 211 -10.36 -4.87 14.05
CA LYS A 211 -11.74 -4.38 13.87
C LYS A 211 -11.99 -3.89 12.44
N LEU A 212 -10.96 -3.31 11.80
CA LEU A 212 -11.04 -2.78 10.44
C LEU A 212 -10.51 -3.82 9.45
N GLN A 213 -11.41 -4.51 8.77
CA GLN A 213 -11.04 -5.55 7.81
C GLN A 213 -11.66 -5.31 6.44
N ALA A 214 -10.87 -5.65 5.42
CA ALA A 214 -11.32 -5.74 4.05
C ALA A 214 -10.66 -6.94 3.37
N PHE A 215 -11.17 -7.33 2.21
CA PHE A 215 -10.59 -8.35 1.36
C PHE A 215 -10.08 -7.71 0.06
N ASN A 216 -9.06 -8.32 -0.52
CA ASN A 216 -8.50 -7.95 -1.81
C ASN A 216 -8.30 -9.20 -2.67
N ASP A 217 -8.49 -9.04 -3.97
CA ASP A 217 -8.26 -10.11 -4.95
C ASP A 217 -6.80 -10.12 -5.43
N PHE A 218 -5.89 -10.09 -4.46
CA PHE A 218 -4.45 -10.08 -4.70
C PHE A 218 -4.01 -11.43 -5.26
N ASN A 219 -3.44 -11.42 -6.46
CA ASN A 219 -3.10 -12.61 -7.20
C ASN A 219 -1.59 -12.79 -7.41
N LEU A 220 -1.20 -13.88 -8.07
CA LEU A 220 0.19 -14.22 -8.31
C LEU A 220 0.95 -13.13 -9.09
N SER A 221 0.31 -12.46 -10.05
CA SER A 221 0.96 -11.40 -10.83
C SER A 221 1.23 -10.15 -9.99
N ASP A 222 0.31 -9.84 -9.07
CA ASP A 222 0.49 -8.75 -8.11
C ASP A 222 1.64 -9.07 -7.17
N LEU A 223 1.69 -10.30 -6.62
CA LEU A 223 2.77 -10.74 -5.77
C LEU A 223 4.14 -10.56 -6.46
N ILE A 224 4.29 -11.06 -7.68
CA ILE A 224 5.55 -10.95 -8.43
C ILE A 224 5.94 -9.48 -8.62
N ARG A 225 4.99 -8.59 -8.89
CA ARG A 225 5.22 -7.15 -9.06
C ARG A 225 5.81 -6.48 -7.82
N TYR A 226 5.51 -6.99 -6.62
CA TYR A 226 6.04 -6.47 -5.36
C TYR A 226 7.32 -7.18 -4.88
N MET A 227 7.73 -8.27 -5.51
CA MET A 227 8.99 -8.94 -5.21
C MET A 227 10.20 -8.07 -5.57
N PRO A 228 11.39 -8.33 -5.00
CA PRO A 228 12.63 -7.67 -5.40
C PRO A 228 12.86 -7.74 -6.92
N TYR A 229 13.33 -6.64 -7.54
CA TYR A 229 13.48 -6.50 -9.00
C TYR A 229 14.23 -7.65 -9.68
N TRP A 230 15.25 -8.21 -9.02
CA TRP A 230 16.04 -9.32 -9.55
C TRP A 230 15.27 -10.65 -9.54
N MET A 231 14.38 -10.85 -8.55
CA MET A 231 13.46 -12.00 -8.53
C MET A 231 12.43 -11.88 -9.64
N GLN A 232 11.83 -10.69 -9.78
CA GLN A 232 10.92 -10.40 -10.90
C GLN A 232 11.60 -10.73 -12.24
N TRP A 233 12.82 -10.24 -12.45
CA TRP A 233 13.63 -10.50 -13.65
C TRP A 233 13.84 -12.00 -13.87
N TYR A 234 14.31 -12.71 -12.84
CA TYR A 234 14.62 -14.14 -12.98
C TYR A 234 13.39 -14.98 -13.27
N LEU A 235 12.24 -14.67 -12.63
CA LEU A 235 10.97 -15.39 -12.84
C LEU A 235 10.36 -15.14 -14.23
N GLN A 236 10.69 -14.03 -14.89
CA GLN A 236 10.20 -13.75 -16.24
C GLN A 236 11.02 -14.50 -17.30
N LYS A 237 10.29 -15.18 -18.22
CA LYS A 237 10.88 -15.80 -19.43
C LYS A 237 10.81 -14.84 -20.64
N ASP A 238 9.86 -13.94 -20.66
CA ASP A 238 9.61 -12.98 -21.72
C ASP A 238 10.60 -11.81 -21.65
N TRP A 239 11.33 -11.59 -22.75
CA TRP A 239 12.32 -10.52 -22.84
C TRP A 239 11.71 -9.13 -22.77
N LEU A 240 10.52 -8.89 -23.31
CA LEU A 240 9.85 -7.58 -23.24
C LEU A 240 9.51 -7.23 -21.79
N LYS A 241 9.03 -8.20 -21.01
CA LYS A 241 8.77 -8.01 -19.58
C LYS A 241 10.07 -7.77 -18.79
N ARG A 242 11.15 -8.47 -19.12
CA ARG A 242 12.47 -8.20 -18.53
C ARG A 242 12.95 -6.78 -18.84
N TRP A 243 12.76 -6.34 -20.08
CA TRP A 243 13.10 -4.96 -20.48
C TRP A 243 12.29 -3.93 -19.68
N GLN A 244 11.01 -4.15 -19.44
CA GLN A 244 10.18 -3.30 -18.59
C GLN A 244 10.72 -3.23 -17.13
N ILE A 245 11.16 -4.36 -16.57
CA ILE A 245 11.78 -4.40 -15.24
C ILE A 245 13.09 -3.58 -15.24
N PHE A 246 13.91 -3.72 -16.27
CA PHE A 246 15.14 -2.92 -16.41
C PHE A 246 14.84 -1.41 -16.47
N GLN A 247 13.91 -1.00 -17.31
CA GLN A 247 13.46 0.40 -17.37
C GLN A 247 12.92 0.89 -16.02
N GLY A 248 12.25 0.02 -15.29
CA GLY A 248 11.72 0.28 -13.97
C GLY A 248 12.76 0.67 -12.92
N LEU A 249 14.05 0.35 -13.11
CA LEU A 249 15.11 0.77 -12.20
C LEU A 249 15.23 2.29 -12.04
N THR A 250 14.81 3.05 -13.04
CA THR A 250 14.84 4.52 -13.03
C THR A 250 13.47 5.17 -13.15
N GLN A 251 12.42 4.39 -13.37
CA GLN A 251 11.05 4.92 -13.45
C GLN A 251 10.50 5.21 -12.07
N ILE A 252 9.97 6.41 -11.87
CA ILE A 252 9.42 6.88 -10.58
C ILE A 252 8.22 6.05 -10.08
N LYS A 253 7.59 5.32 -10.98
CA LYS A 253 6.41 4.48 -10.73
C LYS A 253 6.71 3.15 -10.04
N THR A 254 7.97 2.72 -10.00
CA THR A 254 8.33 1.40 -9.48
C THR A 254 8.86 1.48 -8.05
N GLY A 255 8.47 0.53 -7.20
CA GLY A 255 8.94 0.46 -5.81
C GLY A 255 10.44 0.20 -5.67
N TYR A 256 11.11 -0.24 -6.73
CA TYR A 256 12.56 -0.46 -6.78
C TYR A 256 13.34 0.62 -7.53
N ASN A 257 12.73 1.77 -7.78
CA ASN A 257 13.44 2.93 -8.33
C ASN A 257 14.62 3.32 -7.45
N ILE A 258 15.78 3.50 -8.07
CA ILE A 258 17.04 3.76 -7.36
C ILE A 258 17.00 5.10 -6.63
N TRP A 259 16.43 6.14 -7.24
CA TRP A 259 16.33 7.47 -6.64
C TRP A 259 15.49 7.44 -5.36
N VAL A 260 14.33 6.78 -5.41
CA VAL A 260 13.43 6.62 -4.27
C VAL A 260 14.13 5.87 -3.14
N VAL A 261 14.70 4.70 -3.44
CA VAL A 261 15.36 3.84 -2.44
C VAL A 261 16.53 4.54 -1.75
N LEU A 262 17.41 5.19 -2.50
CA LEU A 262 18.57 5.89 -1.92
C LEU A 262 18.14 7.13 -1.13
N ARG A 263 17.11 7.85 -1.59
CA ARG A 263 16.58 9.01 -0.88
C ARG A 263 15.95 8.62 0.45
N MET A 264 15.11 7.59 0.45
CA MET A 264 14.54 7.04 1.69
C MET A 264 15.63 6.63 2.67
N HIS A 265 16.67 5.95 2.16
CA HIS A 265 17.80 5.55 2.97
C HIS A 265 18.55 6.76 3.56
N SER A 266 18.82 7.80 2.76
CA SER A 266 19.46 9.03 3.22
C SER A 266 18.64 9.76 4.28
N LYS A 267 17.33 9.91 4.04
CA LYS A 267 16.43 10.67 4.90
C LYS A 267 16.24 10.00 6.27
N PHE A 268 16.20 8.67 6.30
CA PHE A 268 15.77 7.95 7.50
C PHE A 268 16.86 7.14 8.22
N ARG A 269 17.86 6.62 7.52
CA ARG A 269 18.87 5.74 8.14
C ARG A 269 20.20 6.41 8.47
N HIS A 270 20.76 7.21 7.59
CA HIS A 270 22.16 7.60 7.71
C HIS A 270 22.47 9.09 7.72
N LYS A 271 21.50 9.97 7.53
CA LYS A 271 21.73 11.45 7.46
C LYS A 271 22.93 11.89 6.59
N LYS A 272 23.41 11.02 5.70
CA LYS A 272 24.54 11.31 4.82
C LYS A 272 24.04 11.97 3.55
N ASN A 273 24.72 13.04 3.12
CA ASN A 273 24.48 13.64 1.82
C ASN A 273 24.79 12.61 0.72
N ILE A 274 23.75 12.13 0.03
CA ILE A 274 23.91 11.23 -1.10
C ILE A 274 24.39 12.04 -2.29
N LYS A 275 25.60 11.75 -2.74
CA LYS A 275 26.20 12.35 -3.94
C LYS A 275 25.78 11.56 -5.18
N ILE A 276 25.85 12.16 -6.36
CA ILE A 276 25.49 11.56 -7.64
C ILE A 276 26.17 10.20 -7.89
N TRP A 277 27.40 10.04 -7.48
CA TRP A 277 28.15 8.80 -7.68
C TRP A 277 27.55 7.61 -6.90
N HIS A 278 26.86 7.82 -5.77
CA HIS A 278 26.15 6.75 -5.06
C HIS A 278 25.01 6.19 -5.93
N TYR A 279 24.32 7.05 -6.66
CA TYR A 279 23.26 6.63 -7.59
C TYR A 279 23.87 5.84 -8.76
N VAL A 280 24.97 6.31 -9.32
CA VAL A 280 25.67 5.62 -10.40
C VAL A 280 26.11 4.22 -9.96
N LEU A 281 26.77 4.11 -8.80
CA LEU A 281 27.22 2.82 -8.27
C LEU A 281 26.03 1.89 -7.96
N ALA A 282 24.95 2.40 -7.37
CA ALA A 282 23.75 1.60 -7.09
C ALA A 282 23.10 1.11 -8.39
N TYR A 283 23.07 1.95 -9.43
CA TYR A 283 22.54 1.58 -10.75
C TYR A 283 23.40 0.50 -11.42
N MET A 284 24.70 0.71 -11.47
CA MET A 284 25.65 -0.27 -12.04
C MET A 284 25.56 -1.62 -11.32
N ASN A 285 25.53 -1.60 -9.99
CA ASN A 285 25.41 -2.83 -9.19
C ASN A 285 24.08 -3.59 -9.51
N ARG A 286 22.99 -2.87 -9.72
CA ARG A 286 21.71 -3.51 -10.10
C ARG A 286 21.78 -4.09 -11.52
N ILE A 287 22.38 -3.38 -12.48
CA ILE A 287 22.59 -3.89 -13.84
C ILE A 287 23.44 -5.16 -13.81
N ILE A 288 24.60 -5.11 -13.14
CA ILE A 288 25.49 -6.27 -13.03
C ILE A 288 24.70 -7.48 -12.45
N ARG A 289 23.91 -7.26 -11.41
CA ARG A 289 23.09 -8.34 -10.82
C ARG A 289 22.10 -8.92 -11.83
N LEU A 290 21.42 -8.11 -12.65
CA LEU A 290 20.51 -8.60 -13.69
C LEU A 290 21.24 -9.37 -14.77
N LEU A 291 22.45 -8.96 -15.14
CA LEU A 291 23.24 -9.62 -16.16
C LEU A 291 23.79 -10.98 -15.73
N ILE A 292 24.14 -11.13 -14.46
CA ILE A 292 24.77 -12.35 -13.94
C ILE A 292 23.78 -13.36 -13.36
N ILE A 293 22.57 -12.94 -13.02
CA ILE A 293 21.61 -13.78 -12.28
C ILE A 293 21.26 -15.08 -12.99
N ASP A 294 21.15 -15.04 -14.31
CA ASP A 294 20.80 -16.23 -15.12
C ASP A 294 21.97 -17.23 -15.23
N PHE A 295 23.20 -16.83 -14.86
CA PHE A 295 24.39 -17.68 -14.85
C PHE A 295 24.70 -18.28 -13.47
N LEU A 296 23.99 -17.84 -12.41
CA LEU A 296 24.17 -18.39 -11.08
C LEU A 296 23.57 -19.81 -10.98
N PRO A 297 24.08 -20.65 -10.07
CA PRO A 297 23.52 -21.98 -9.83
C PRO A 297 22.02 -21.91 -9.52
N LYS A 298 21.24 -22.77 -10.17
CA LYS A 298 19.77 -22.77 -10.00
C LYS A 298 19.37 -23.04 -8.56
N ASP A 299 20.07 -23.94 -7.87
CA ASP A 299 19.82 -24.24 -6.45
C ASP A 299 19.99 -23.02 -5.57
N TYR A 300 21.06 -22.25 -5.79
CA TYR A 300 21.28 -20.99 -5.06
C TYR A 300 20.13 -20.02 -5.25
N ILE A 301 19.66 -19.83 -6.48
CA ILE A 301 18.55 -18.91 -6.77
C ILE A 301 17.24 -19.44 -6.20
N TYR A 302 16.99 -20.75 -6.31
CA TYR A 302 15.83 -21.41 -5.72
C TYR A 302 15.73 -21.13 -4.22
N HIS A 303 16.79 -21.43 -3.46
CA HIS A 303 16.81 -21.19 -2.02
C HIS A 303 16.63 -19.71 -1.65
N ARG A 304 17.20 -18.80 -2.44
CA ARG A 304 17.01 -17.36 -2.21
C ARG A 304 15.57 -16.90 -2.41
N ILE A 305 14.90 -17.40 -3.46
CA ILE A 305 13.48 -17.10 -3.72
C ILE A 305 12.61 -17.80 -2.66
N PHE A 306 12.83 -19.06 -2.39
CA PHE A 306 12.08 -19.83 -1.41
C PHE A 306 12.15 -19.21 0.00
N ASN A 307 13.34 -18.84 0.46
CA ASN A 307 13.52 -18.19 1.75
C ASN A 307 12.80 -16.82 1.82
N TYR A 308 12.82 -16.04 0.72
CA TYR A 308 12.06 -14.80 0.64
C TYR A 308 10.55 -15.07 0.78
N LEU A 309 10.01 -16.04 0.04
CA LEU A 309 8.59 -16.38 0.08
C LEU A 309 8.16 -16.93 1.46
N LYS A 310 9.02 -17.74 2.11
CA LYS A 310 8.83 -18.19 3.50
C LYS A 310 8.83 -17.03 4.48
N GLN A 311 9.75 -16.09 4.34
CA GLN A 311 9.84 -14.89 5.19
C GLN A 311 8.61 -13.98 5.05
N GLU A 312 8.03 -13.91 3.86
CA GLU A 312 6.76 -13.24 3.60
C GLU A 312 5.54 -14.05 4.09
N GLN A 313 5.73 -15.22 4.72
CA GLN A 313 4.68 -16.08 5.28
C GLN A 313 3.54 -16.37 4.30
N LEU A 314 3.88 -16.62 3.04
CA LEU A 314 2.89 -16.87 1.99
C LEU A 314 2.27 -18.26 2.14
N PRO A 315 1.02 -18.46 1.69
CA PRO A 315 0.41 -19.79 1.58
C PRO A 315 1.27 -20.73 0.73
N GLN A 316 1.36 -22.00 1.13
CA GLN A 316 2.22 -23.00 0.46
C GLN A 316 1.90 -23.15 -1.03
N ASP A 317 0.61 -23.12 -1.40
CA ASP A 317 0.18 -23.21 -2.80
C ASP A 317 0.72 -22.03 -3.64
N ILE A 318 0.77 -20.84 -3.06
CA ILE A 318 1.32 -19.65 -3.73
C ILE A 318 2.84 -19.78 -3.87
N ILE A 319 3.53 -20.26 -2.82
CA ILE A 319 4.97 -20.52 -2.90
C ILE A 319 5.26 -21.50 -4.04
N HIS A 320 4.51 -22.60 -4.11
CA HIS A 320 4.65 -23.60 -5.17
C HIS A 320 4.42 -22.98 -6.55
N GLN A 321 3.34 -22.23 -6.76
CA GLN A 321 3.05 -21.56 -8.03
C GLN A 321 4.16 -20.60 -8.47
N VAL A 322 4.73 -19.81 -7.55
CA VAL A 322 5.87 -18.91 -7.87
C VAL A 322 7.09 -19.70 -8.32
N LEU A 323 7.42 -20.78 -7.60
CA LEU A 323 8.59 -21.59 -7.90
C LEU A 323 8.45 -22.36 -9.22
N GLU A 324 7.26 -22.84 -9.53
CA GLU A 324 6.97 -23.53 -10.80
C GLU A 324 7.20 -22.64 -12.04
N LEU A 325 7.11 -21.33 -11.93
CA LEU A 325 7.36 -20.44 -13.07
C LEU A 325 8.75 -20.65 -13.72
N ARG A 326 9.73 -21.06 -12.93
CA ARG A 326 11.12 -21.18 -13.37
C ARG A 326 11.78 -22.51 -13.04
N PHE A 327 11.26 -23.23 -12.07
CA PHE A 327 11.86 -24.47 -11.55
C PHE A 327 11.01 -25.71 -11.79
N SER A 328 10.03 -25.67 -12.68
CA SER A 328 9.19 -26.82 -13.03
C SER A 328 10.03 -28.03 -13.44
N GLY A 329 9.78 -29.20 -12.84
CA GLY A 329 10.48 -30.45 -13.13
C GLY A 329 11.86 -30.60 -12.48
N ILE A 330 12.27 -29.70 -11.60
CA ILE A 330 13.51 -29.81 -10.83
C ILE A 330 13.13 -30.23 -9.40
N GLN A 331 13.59 -31.42 -8.95
CA GLN A 331 13.53 -31.78 -7.54
C GLN A 331 14.68 -31.09 -6.81
N PHE A 332 14.34 -30.23 -5.87
CA PHE A 332 15.29 -29.67 -4.92
C PHE A 332 15.11 -30.40 -3.59
N ASP A 333 16.20 -30.86 -2.97
CA ASP A 333 16.17 -31.34 -1.61
C ASP A 333 15.76 -30.21 -0.66
N ILE A 334 14.53 -30.27 -0.21
CA ILE A 334 14.00 -29.39 0.84
C ILE A 334 14.45 -30.01 2.17
N THR A 335 15.74 -29.92 2.48
CA THR A 335 16.16 -30.09 3.86
C THR A 335 15.69 -28.89 4.65
N GLU A 336 14.80 -29.15 5.62
CA GLU A 336 14.15 -28.21 6.54
C GLU A 336 15.11 -27.25 7.25
#